data_7453519f34f652805c900d3f25e4521c
#
_entry.id   7453519f34f652805c900d3f25e4521c
#
_cell.length_a   1.000
_cell.length_b   1.000
_cell.length_c   1.000
_cell.angle_alpha   90.00
_cell.angle_beta   90.00
_cell.angle_gamma   90.00
#
_symmetry.space_group_name_H-M   'P 1'
#
loop_
_entity.id
_entity.type
_entity.pdbx_description
1 polymer ?
#
loop_
_entity_poly.entity_id
_entity_poly.type
_entity_poly.pdbx_seq_one_letter_code
_entity_poly.pdbx_strand_id
1 'polypeptide(L)'
;MAIISKKVYISRSGFYAFINRAHPKYEQASAYFRYFALEKYLLFSDIFTLNDVYNQIYREISPSLSKDFLRTIFLSDINIIYPEERDIKASLKTMINFQSSDLTFSQSLRAVLANRREISQIFTFDYLHPLFGQSAFYLPI
;
A
#
# COMPACT_ATOMS: atom_id res chain seq x y z
N MET A 1 17.49 16.32 18.15
CA MET A 1 17.17 16.46 16.73
C MET A 1 16.19 15.37 16.32
N ALA A 2 15.07 15.76 15.76
CA ALA A 2 14.09 14.77 15.32
C ALA A 2 14.59 14.06 14.06
N ILE A 3 14.63 12.73 14.10
CA ILE A 3 14.95 11.94 12.92
C ILE A 3 13.65 11.75 12.13
N ILE A 4 13.57 12.31 10.94
CA ILE A 4 12.43 12.09 10.06
C ILE A 4 12.56 10.68 9.52
N SER A 5 11.60 9.82 9.89
CA SER A 5 11.58 8.44 9.41
C SER A 5 11.13 8.41 7.95
N LYS A 6 11.95 7.82 7.09
CA LYS A 6 11.61 7.63 5.68
C LYS A 6 10.88 6.30 5.54
N LYS A 7 9.61 6.29 5.90
CA LYS A 7 8.74 5.12 5.78
C LYS A 7 7.57 5.46 4.85
N VAL A 8 7.21 4.51 4.00
CA VAL A 8 6.03 4.64 3.15
C VAL A 8 5.31 3.30 3.06
N TYR A 9 3.99 3.36 3.09
CA TYR A 9 3.12 2.19 2.97
C TYR A 9 2.59 2.12 1.54
N ILE A 10 2.77 0.98 0.89
CA ILE A 10 2.39 0.81 -0.52
C ILE A 10 0.99 0.20 -0.57
N SER A 11 0.08 0.89 -1.25
CA SER A 11 -1.29 0.43 -1.43
C SER A 11 -1.43 -0.47 -2.65
N ARG A 12 -2.62 -1.08 -2.78
CA ARG A 12 -2.97 -1.90 -3.93
C ARG A 12 -2.75 -1.14 -5.25
N SER A 13 -3.27 0.08 -5.34
CA SER A 13 -3.17 0.86 -6.58
C SER A 13 -1.73 1.22 -6.94
N GLY A 14 -0.88 1.45 -5.93
CA GLY A 14 0.54 1.72 -6.16
C GLY A 14 1.24 0.51 -6.76
N PHE A 15 1.04 -0.68 -6.20
CA PHE A 15 1.60 -1.91 -6.76
C PHE A 15 1.07 -2.21 -8.15
N TYR A 16 -0.25 -2.14 -8.32
CA TYR A 16 -0.87 -2.53 -9.57
C TYR A 16 -0.42 -1.63 -10.73
N ALA A 17 -0.35 -0.32 -10.52
CA ALA A 17 0.12 0.60 -11.55
C ALA A 17 1.57 0.32 -11.94
N PHE A 18 2.40 -0.12 -10.99
CA PHE A 18 3.81 -0.46 -11.23
C PHE A 18 3.96 -1.78 -12.01
N ILE A 19 3.10 -2.75 -11.76
CA ILE A 19 3.17 -4.07 -12.39
C ILE A 19 2.54 -4.07 -13.79
N ASN A 20 1.48 -3.30 -14.00
CA ASN A 20 0.75 -3.27 -15.26
C ASN A 20 1.35 -2.23 -16.21
N ARG A 21 2.18 -2.68 -17.16
CA ARG A 21 2.86 -1.79 -18.11
C ARG A 21 1.93 -1.00 -19.00
N ALA A 22 0.70 -1.48 -19.19
CA ALA A 22 -0.32 -0.78 -19.97
C ALA A 22 -1.11 0.24 -19.12
N HIS A 23 -0.86 0.30 -17.82
CA HIS A 23 -1.58 1.21 -16.93
C HIS A 23 -1.23 2.67 -17.25
N PRO A 24 -2.23 3.57 -17.28
CA PRO A 24 -1.95 5.01 -17.57
C PRO A 24 -0.94 5.64 -16.61
N LYS A 25 -0.81 5.12 -15.39
CA LYS A 25 0.10 5.64 -14.37
C LYS A 25 1.34 4.78 -14.16
N TYR A 26 1.63 3.88 -15.11
CA TYR A 26 2.79 2.99 -14.97
C TYR A 26 4.10 3.76 -14.84
N GLU A 27 4.34 4.74 -15.70
CA GLU A 27 5.60 5.50 -15.66
C GLU A 27 5.71 6.32 -14.38
N GLN A 28 4.58 6.88 -13.94
CA GLN A 28 4.54 7.62 -12.68
C GLN A 28 4.86 6.69 -11.50
N ALA A 29 4.23 5.52 -11.44
CA ALA A 29 4.51 4.54 -10.38
C ALA A 29 5.97 4.11 -10.39
N SER A 30 6.55 3.89 -11.57
CA SER A 30 7.96 3.54 -11.70
C SER A 30 8.86 4.64 -11.14
N ALA A 31 8.51 5.90 -11.37
CA ALA A 31 9.26 7.04 -10.84
C ALA A 31 9.20 7.07 -9.30
N TYR A 32 8.04 6.76 -8.70
CA TYR A 32 7.92 6.66 -7.24
C TYR A 32 8.85 5.58 -6.68
N PHE A 33 8.84 4.38 -7.26
CA PHE A 33 9.68 3.29 -6.76
C PHE A 33 11.17 3.60 -6.93
N ARG A 34 11.56 4.24 -8.02
CA ARG A 34 12.94 4.70 -8.20
C ARG A 34 13.34 5.69 -7.11
N TYR A 35 12.46 6.64 -6.82
CA TYR A 35 12.70 7.63 -5.77
C TYR A 35 12.88 6.97 -4.41
N PHE A 36 11.99 6.02 -4.07
CA PHE A 36 12.10 5.30 -2.80
C PHE A 36 13.43 4.57 -2.67
N ALA A 37 13.88 3.94 -3.76
CA ALA A 37 15.16 3.23 -3.76
C ALA A 37 16.34 4.19 -3.59
N LEU A 38 16.35 5.29 -4.34
CA LEU A 38 17.43 6.28 -4.28
C LEU A 38 17.51 6.95 -2.91
N GLU A 39 16.37 7.25 -2.31
CA GLU A 39 16.30 7.95 -1.03
C GLU A 39 16.26 6.99 0.17
N LYS A 40 16.41 5.70 -0.07
CA LYS A 40 16.48 4.66 0.96
C LYS A 40 15.28 4.64 1.89
N TYR A 41 14.08 4.74 1.30
CA TYR A 41 12.84 4.58 2.06
C TYR A 41 12.65 3.15 2.52
N LEU A 42 12.12 2.98 3.71
CA LEU A 42 11.62 1.69 4.17
C LEU A 42 10.19 1.51 3.63
N LEU A 43 10.00 0.45 2.86
CA LEU A 43 8.71 0.16 2.23
C LEU A 43 7.95 -0.88 3.06
N PHE A 44 6.65 -0.64 3.22
CA PHE A 44 5.75 -1.50 3.97
C PHE A 44 4.51 -1.79 3.16
N SER A 45 3.95 -2.96 3.36
CA SER A 45 2.61 -3.30 2.91
C SER A 45 2.07 -4.41 3.82
N ASP A 46 1.01 -5.09 3.41
CA ASP A 46 0.43 -6.15 4.22
C ASP A 46 -0.07 -7.30 3.35
N ILE A 47 -0.34 -8.43 3.99
CA ILE A 47 -0.71 -9.65 3.28
C ILE A 47 -2.05 -9.52 2.55
N PHE A 48 -3.01 -8.75 3.09
CA PHE A 48 -4.30 -8.54 2.42
C PHE A 48 -4.14 -7.69 1.16
N THR A 49 -3.29 -6.66 1.21
CA THR A 49 -2.97 -5.86 0.02
C THR A 49 -2.33 -6.72 -1.05
N LEU A 50 -1.38 -7.60 -0.68
CA LEU A 50 -0.77 -8.51 -1.64
C LEU A 50 -1.78 -9.45 -2.27
N ASN A 51 -2.72 -9.97 -1.47
CA ASN A 51 -3.79 -10.82 -1.98
C ASN A 51 -4.65 -10.07 -3.00
N ASP A 52 -5.01 -8.83 -2.70
CA ASP A 52 -5.84 -8.02 -3.61
C ASP A 52 -5.10 -7.74 -4.92
N VAL A 53 -3.82 -7.40 -4.86
CA VAL A 53 -3.01 -7.16 -6.06
C VAL A 53 -2.88 -8.44 -6.87
N TYR A 54 -2.56 -9.57 -6.22
CA TYR A 54 -2.45 -10.86 -6.87
C TYR A 54 -3.72 -11.21 -7.65
N ASN A 55 -4.87 -11.08 -6.99
CA ASN A 55 -6.16 -11.40 -7.61
C ASN A 55 -6.47 -10.48 -8.77
N GLN A 56 -6.17 -9.21 -8.66
CA GLN A 56 -6.40 -8.24 -9.73
C GLN A 56 -5.54 -8.57 -10.96
N ILE A 57 -4.24 -8.83 -10.76
CA ILE A 57 -3.34 -9.22 -11.85
C ILE A 57 -3.82 -10.51 -12.51
N TYR A 58 -4.22 -11.49 -11.69
CA TYR A 58 -4.70 -12.78 -12.17
C TYR A 58 -5.91 -12.62 -13.11
N ARG A 59 -6.87 -11.78 -12.70
CA ARG A 59 -8.10 -11.58 -13.47
C ARG A 59 -7.90 -10.68 -14.69
N GLU A 60 -7.10 -9.62 -14.55
CA GLU A 60 -7.05 -8.55 -15.56
C GLU A 60 -5.88 -8.68 -16.52
N ILE A 61 -4.84 -9.42 -16.15
CA ILE A 61 -3.65 -9.57 -16.99
C ILE A 61 -3.37 -11.05 -17.26
N SER A 62 -2.77 -11.77 -16.31
CA SER A 62 -2.50 -13.19 -16.48
C SER A 62 -2.13 -13.87 -15.16
N PRO A 63 -2.40 -15.20 -15.02
CA PRO A 63 -1.92 -15.97 -13.87
C PRO A 63 -0.41 -15.99 -13.75
N SER A 64 0.31 -16.00 -14.87
CA SER A 64 1.77 -16.01 -14.87
C SER A 64 2.34 -14.74 -14.24
N LEU A 65 1.81 -13.58 -14.61
CA LEU A 65 2.27 -12.31 -14.06
C LEU A 65 1.94 -12.17 -12.58
N SER A 66 0.81 -12.74 -12.13
CA SER A 66 0.46 -12.71 -10.71
C SER A 66 1.48 -13.47 -9.86
N LYS A 67 1.98 -14.61 -10.36
CA LYS A 67 3.05 -15.36 -9.69
C LYS A 67 4.37 -14.61 -9.70
N ASP A 68 4.69 -13.94 -10.81
CA ASP A 68 5.88 -13.13 -10.91
C ASP A 68 5.86 -11.96 -9.91
N PHE A 69 4.69 -11.39 -9.69
CA PHE A 69 4.52 -10.37 -8.66
C PHE A 69 4.90 -10.90 -7.28
N LEU A 70 4.40 -12.09 -6.91
CA LEU A 70 4.75 -12.69 -5.62
C LEU A 70 6.25 -12.97 -5.51
N ARG A 71 6.88 -13.48 -6.57
CA ARG A 71 8.32 -13.71 -6.57
C ARG A 71 9.08 -12.41 -6.34
N THR A 72 8.67 -11.34 -7.02
CA THR A 72 9.27 -10.01 -6.86
C THR A 72 9.19 -9.55 -5.41
N ILE A 73 8.01 -9.71 -4.78
CA ILE A 73 7.83 -9.33 -3.38
C ILE A 73 8.76 -10.15 -2.46
N PHE A 74 8.85 -11.48 -2.67
CA PHE A 74 9.72 -12.33 -1.85
C PHE A 74 11.21 -11.96 -1.96
N LEU A 75 11.63 -11.46 -3.13
CA LEU A 75 13.02 -11.07 -3.37
C LEU A 75 13.30 -9.61 -3.01
N SER A 76 12.28 -8.86 -2.64
CA SER A 76 12.41 -7.44 -2.32
C SER A 76 12.67 -7.22 -0.83
N ASP A 77 13.02 -5.98 -0.48
CA ASP A 77 13.17 -5.54 0.90
C ASP A 77 11.87 -4.96 1.48
N ILE A 78 10.75 -5.16 0.80
CA ILE A 78 9.46 -4.65 1.28
C ILE A 78 9.03 -5.43 2.52
N ASN A 79 8.71 -4.69 3.57
CA ASN A 79 8.26 -5.28 4.83
C ASN A 79 6.76 -5.60 4.74
N ILE A 80 6.42 -6.86 4.81
CA ILE A 80 5.02 -7.30 4.74
C ILE A 80 4.50 -7.52 6.15
N ILE A 81 3.43 -6.80 6.48
CA ILE A 81 2.81 -6.87 7.80
C ILE A 81 1.72 -7.94 7.78
N TYR A 82 1.72 -8.78 8.81
CA TYR A 82 0.69 -9.80 9.03
C TYR A 82 -0.21 -9.28 10.14
N PRO A 83 -1.50 -8.97 9.82
CA PRO A 83 -2.40 -8.43 10.84
C PRO A 83 -2.67 -9.44 11.95
N GLU A 84 -2.71 -8.94 13.17
CA GLU A 84 -3.16 -9.71 14.32
C GLU A 84 -4.68 -9.54 14.50
N GLU A 85 -5.29 -10.37 15.33
CA GLU A 85 -6.72 -10.29 15.60
C GLU A 85 -7.14 -8.89 16.04
N ARG A 86 -6.35 -8.25 16.91
CA ARG A 86 -6.65 -6.88 17.39
C ARG A 86 -6.66 -5.86 16.24
N ASP A 87 -5.85 -6.07 15.23
CA ASP A 87 -5.82 -5.17 14.06
C ASP A 87 -7.10 -5.30 13.25
N ILE A 88 -7.54 -6.53 13.05
CA ILE A 88 -8.76 -6.82 12.30
C ILE A 88 -9.97 -6.24 13.03
N LYS A 89 -10.06 -6.45 14.35
CA LYS A 89 -11.14 -5.89 15.15
C LYS A 89 -11.15 -4.37 15.13
N ALA A 90 -9.97 -3.74 15.25
CA ALA A 90 -9.86 -2.28 15.17
C ALA A 90 -10.30 -1.77 13.79
N SER A 91 -9.96 -2.49 12.72
CA SER A 91 -10.35 -2.13 11.36
C SER A 91 -11.86 -2.19 11.16
N LEU A 92 -12.51 -3.24 11.69
CA LEU A 92 -13.96 -3.38 11.62
C LEU A 92 -14.66 -2.27 12.42
N LYS A 93 -14.16 -1.95 13.60
CA LYS A 93 -14.70 -0.87 14.41
C LYS A 93 -14.56 0.48 13.72
N THR A 94 -13.41 0.72 13.08
CA THR A 94 -13.19 1.94 12.32
C THR A 94 -14.20 2.07 11.19
N MET A 95 -14.48 0.99 10.46
CA MET A 95 -15.48 1.00 9.39
C MET A 95 -16.87 1.32 9.91
N ILE A 96 -17.27 0.70 11.01
CA ILE A 96 -18.60 0.90 11.61
C ILE A 96 -18.79 2.37 12.01
N ASN A 97 -17.74 3.00 12.52
CA ASN A 97 -17.80 4.37 13.02
C ASN A 97 -17.51 5.43 11.95
N PHE A 98 -17.06 5.02 10.77
CA PHE A 98 -16.74 5.96 9.70
C PHE A 98 -18.02 6.43 9.01
N GLN A 99 -18.14 7.74 8.78
CA GLN A 99 -19.37 8.31 8.25
C GLN A 99 -19.61 8.02 6.77
N SER A 100 -18.52 7.86 6.00
CA SER A 100 -18.63 7.59 4.57
C SER A 100 -18.79 6.08 4.34
N SER A 101 -19.70 5.71 3.44
CA SER A 101 -19.96 4.30 3.11
C SER A 101 -18.97 3.71 2.12
N ASP A 102 -18.04 4.52 1.57
CA ASP A 102 -17.10 4.05 0.55
C ASP A 102 -15.74 3.63 1.10
N LEU A 103 -15.58 3.62 2.42
CA LEU A 103 -14.38 3.07 3.06
C LEU A 103 -14.43 1.54 3.01
N THR A 104 -13.46 0.93 2.32
CA THR A 104 -13.38 -0.53 2.23
C THR A 104 -12.66 -1.12 3.43
N PHE A 105 -12.87 -2.43 3.66
CA PHE A 105 -12.14 -3.15 4.72
C PHE A 105 -10.64 -3.07 4.51
N SER A 106 -10.16 -3.27 3.28
CA SER A 106 -8.73 -3.20 2.96
C SER A 106 -8.15 -1.82 3.27
N GLN A 107 -8.88 -0.75 2.98
CA GLN A 107 -8.44 0.62 3.29
C GLN A 107 -8.38 0.86 4.79
N SER A 108 -9.39 0.41 5.52
CA SER A 108 -9.43 0.53 6.98
C SER A 108 -8.29 -0.24 7.63
N LEU A 109 -8.06 -1.47 7.20
CA LEU A 109 -6.98 -2.30 7.74
C LEU A 109 -5.61 -1.68 7.47
N ARG A 110 -5.39 -1.22 6.24
CA ARG A 110 -4.16 -0.51 5.90
C ARG A 110 -3.93 0.68 6.84
N ALA A 111 -4.96 1.48 7.07
CA ALA A 111 -4.86 2.65 7.95
C ALA A 111 -4.50 2.25 9.39
N VAL A 112 -5.11 1.21 9.91
CA VAL A 112 -4.83 0.69 11.26
C VAL A 112 -3.39 0.17 11.34
N LEU A 113 -2.96 -0.63 10.38
CA LEU A 113 -1.61 -1.20 10.36
C LEU A 113 -0.54 -0.14 10.23
N ALA A 114 -0.76 0.84 9.34
CA ALA A 114 0.18 1.94 9.17
C ALA A 114 0.29 2.78 10.44
N ASN A 115 -0.83 3.07 11.08
CA ASN A 115 -0.84 3.84 12.32
C ASN A 115 -0.04 3.15 13.43
N ARG A 116 -0.17 1.84 13.56
CA ARG A 116 0.56 1.07 14.57
C ARG A 116 2.06 1.04 14.34
N ARG A 117 2.50 1.16 13.11
CA ARG A 117 3.92 1.21 12.73
C ARG A 117 4.43 2.64 12.59
N GLU A 118 3.62 3.62 12.97
CA GLU A 118 3.97 5.03 12.88
C GLU A 118 4.32 5.45 11.45
N ILE A 119 3.55 4.93 10.49
CA ILE A 119 3.69 5.26 9.08
C ILE A 119 2.55 6.20 8.70
N SER A 120 2.88 7.43 8.37
CA SER A 120 1.89 8.45 8.01
C SER A 120 1.79 8.69 6.50
N GLN A 121 2.76 8.20 5.73
CA GLN A 121 2.82 8.42 4.28
C GLN A 121 2.38 7.18 3.53
N ILE A 122 1.40 7.32 2.65
CA ILE A 122 0.80 6.23 1.90
C ILE A 122 1.02 6.47 0.41
N PHE A 123 1.65 5.53 -0.29
CA PHE A 123 1.75 5.59 -1.73
C PHE A 123 0.49 4.96 -2.33
N THR A 124 -0.38 5.79 -2.89
CA THR A 124 -1.65 5.38 -3.46
C THR A 124 -2.05 6.30 -4.62
N PHE A 125 -2.75 5.75 -5.59
CA PHE A 125 -3.42 6.52 -6.63
C PHE A 125 -4.93 6.62 -6.39
N ASP A 126 -5.42 5.98 -5.34
CA ASP A 126 -6.82 6.06 -4.93
C ASP A 126 -7.02 7.23 -3.97
N TYR A 127 -8.29 7.62 -3.79
CA TYR A 127 -8.64 8.59 -2.77
C TYR A 127 -8.27 8.03 -1.39
N LEU A 128 -7.57 8.84 -0.61
CA LEU A 128 -7.15 8.46 0.74
C LEU A 128 -8.09 9.10 1.75
N HIS A 129 -8.84 8.24 2.45
CA HIS A 129 -9.73 8.70 3.52
C HIS A 129 -8.92 9.26 4.69
N PRO A 130 -9.40 10.35 5.34
CA PRO A 130 -8.65 11.00 6.43
C PRO A 130 -8.73 10.19 7.72
N LEU A 131 -7.82 9.25 7.88
CA LEU A 131 -7.71 8.38 9.05
C LEU A 131 -6.31 8.52 9.67
N PHE A 132 -6.27 8.64 11.00
CA PHE A 132 -5.03 8.63 11.79
C PHE A 132 -3.96 9.63 11.33
N GLY A 133 -4.37 10.75 10.72
CA GLY A 133 -3.44 11.77 10.23
C GLY A 133 -2.59 11.35 9.04
N GLN A 134 -2.97 10.27 8.36
CA GLN A 134 -2.24 9.78 7.19
C GLN A 134 -2.48 10.65 5.98
N SER A 135 -1.46 10.75 5.11
CA SER A 135 -1.55 11.51 3.87
C SER A 135 -0.92 10.75 2.72
N ALA A 136 -1.36 11.07 1.51
CA ALA A 136 -0.78 10.49 0.31
C ALA A 136 0.64 11.03 0.10
N PHE A 137 1.55 10.14 -0.27
CA PHE A 137 2.91 10.53 -0.60
C PHE A 137 2.94 11.08 -2.02
N TYR A 138 3.58 12.23 -2.19
CA TYR A 138 3.81 12.82 -3.51
C TYR A 138 5.31 13.00 -3.73
N LEU A 139 5.76 12.73 -4.97
CA LEU A 139 7.16 12.98 -5.32
C LEU A 139 7.49 14.46 -5.14
N PRO A 140 8.64 14.78 -4.54
CA PRO A 140 9.11 16.17 -4.52
C PRO A 140 9.34 16.67 -5.93
N ILE A 141 8.96 17.91 -6.17
CA ILE A 141 9.16 18.55 -7.47
C ILE A 141 10.54 19.20 -7.51
#